data_c6dc50a7f63b177234ae02a3f7512c6b
#
_entry.id   c6dc50a7f63b177234ae02a3f7512c6b
#
_cell.length_a   1.000
_cell.length_b   1.000
_cell.length_c   1.000
_cell.angle_alpha   90.00
_cell.angle_beta   90.00
_cell.angle_gamma   90.00
#
_symmetry.space_group_name_H-M   'P 1'
#
loop_
_entity.id
_entity.type
_entity.pdbx_description
1 polymer ?
#
loop_
_entity_poly.entity_id
_entity_poly.type
_entity_poly.pdbx_seq_one_letter_code
_entity_poly.pdbx_strand_id
1 'polypeptide(L)'
;QRQMCIRDRVMGVGEILNEWTAWRTECVRRRVYFVLNRKKDKLHLLLGLKRILLDIDKAIAIIRETEEEAEVIPNLMIGFGIDQVQAEYVAEIKLRNINKEYILKRVQETEDLQKEIADLEDTLQKPARIRKIIVGELEQVRKKYAVPRRTEILYGHEVEEYVEDDQPEDYPVTVFLSREGYFKKITPKSCLLYTSPSPRDI
;
A
#
# COMPACT_ATOMS: atom_id res chain seq x y z
N GLN A 1 6.67 17.77 16.46
CA GLN A 1 7.65 17.18 15.52
C GLN A 1 8.73 16.30 16.18
N ARG A 2 8.64 16.02 17.47
CA ARG A 2 9.52 15.08 18.20
C ARG A 2 8.97 13.66 18.36
N GLN A 3 7.88 13.32 17.67
CA GLN A 3 7.24 11.99 17.80
C GLN A 3 7.91 10.87 16.98
N MET A 4 8.88 11.17 16.13
CA MET A 4 9.54 10.14 15.31
C MET A 4 10.60 9.33 16.06
N CYS A 5 11.17 9.83 17.15
CA CYS A 5 12.29 9.17 17.86
C CYS A 5 11.89 8.07 18.84
N ILE A 6 10.61 7.77 19.07
CA ILE A 6 10.18 6.80 20.08
C ILE A 6 10.19 5.35 19.57
N ARG A 7 10.42 5.13 18.27
CA ARG A 7 10.39 3.79 17.64
C ARG A 7 11.70 3.37 16.98
N ASP A 8 12.75 4.14 17.14
CA ASP A 8 14.03 3.84 16.52
C ASP A 8 14.74 2.76 17.32
N ARG A 9 14.98 1.64 16.69
CA ARG A 9 15.68 0.49 17.22
C ARG A 9 16.84 0.15 16.30
N VAL A 10 18.01 -0.09 16.86
CA VAL A 10 19.13 -0.62 16.08
C VAL A 10 18.80 -2.07 15.72
N MET A 11 18.81 -2.39 14.44
CA MET A 11 18.43 -3.68 13.90
C MET A 11 19.49 -4.19 12.92
N GLY A 12 19.75 -5.48 12.98
CA GLY A 12 20.54 -6.17 11.96
C GLY A 12 19.79 -6.26 10.63
N VAL A 13 20.52 -6.44 9.53
CA VAL A 13 19.93 -6.53 8.17
C VAL A 13 18.86 -7.63 8.08
N GLY A 14 19.09 -8.78 8.71
CA GLY A 14 18.13 -9.89 8.74
C GLY A 14 16.83 -9.50 9.44
N GLU A 15 16.90 -8.78 10.56
CA GLU A 15 15.71 -8.29 11.28
C GLU A 15 14.91 -7.30 10.45
N ILE A 16 15.59 -6.33 9.80
CA ILE A 16 14.95 -5.36 8.93
C ILE A 16 14.18 -6.04 7.80
N LEU A 17 14.79 -7.05 7.16
CA LEU A 17 14.14 -7.82 6.08
C LEU A 17 12.94 -8.63 6.59
N ASN A 18 13.03 -9.21 7.78
CA ASN A 18 11.93 -9.95 8.40
C ASN A 18 10.74 -9.03 8.72
N GLU A 19 11.00 -7.88 9.36
CA GLU A 19 9.96 -6.89 9.68
C GLU A 19 9.31 -6.33 8.40
N TRP A 20 10.13 -6.01 7.40
CA TRP A 20 9.62 -5.56 6.11
C TRP A 20 8.73 -6.63 5.44
N THR A 21 9.16 -7.89 5.47
CA THR A 21 8.41 -9.01 4.86
C THR A 21 7.07 -9.23 5.56
N ALA A 22 7.06 -9.17 6.90
CA ALA A 22 5.84 -9.26 7.69
C ALA A 22 4.87 -8.11 7.37
N TRP A 23 5.36 -6.89 7.39
CA TRP A 23 4.60 -5.70 7.04
C TRP A 23 4.06 -5.78 5.59
N ARG A 24 4.90 -6.16 4.61
CA ARG A 24 4.49 -6.26 3.22
C ARG A 24 3.42 -7.33 2.99
N THR A 25 3.55 -8.45 3.67
CA THR A 25 2.56 -9.53 3.64
C THR A 25 1.20 -9.03 4.10
N GLU A 26 1.17 -8.27 5.20
CA GLU A 26 -0.07 -7.68 5.70
C GLU A 26 -0.65 -6.62 4.76
N CYS A 27 0.18 -5.80 4.14
CA CYS A 27 -0.25 -4.84 3.12
C CYS A 27 -0.92 -5.52 1.91
N VAL A 28 -0.33 -6.61 1.42
CA VAL A 28 -0.90 -7.38 0.30
C VAL A 28 -2.20 -8.05 0.72
N ARG A 29 -2.24 -8.63 1.93
CA ARG A 29 -3.47 -9.24 2.47
C ARG A 29 -4.62 -8.24 2.54
N ARG A 30 -4.39 -7.04 3.09
CA ARG A 30 -5.40 -5.97 3.16
C ARG A 30 -5.85 -5.52 1.79
N ARG A 31 -4.94 -5.39 0.83
CA ARG A 31 -5.26 -5.04 -0.55
C ARG A 31 -6.16 -6.09 -1.20
N VAL A 32 -5.80 -7.37 -1.08
CA VAL A 32 -6.60 -8.48 -1.63
C VAL A 32 -7.98 -8.53 -0.97
N TYR A 33 -8.04 -8.36 0.34
CA TYR A 33 -9.30 -8.31 1.08
C TYR A 33 -10.21 -7.16 0.64
N PHE A 34 -9.64 -5.98 0.42
CA PHE A 34 -10.40 -4.83 -0.09
C PHE A 34 -10.97 -5.09 -1.49
N VAL A 35 -10.17 -5.65 -2.39
CA VAL A 35 -10.62 -6.00 -3.75
C VAL A 35 -11.69 -7.09 -3.69
N LEU A 36 -11.52 -8.10 -2.83
CA LEU A 36 -12.49 -9.16 -2.61
C LEU A 36 -13.85 -8.61 -2.17
N ASN A 37 -13.88 -7.73 -1.17
CA ASN A 37 -15.14 -7.15 -0.69
C ASN A 37 -15.83 -6.35 -1.80
N ARG A 38 -15.11 -5.51 -2.52
CA ARG A 38 -15.69 -4.78 -3.65
C ARG A 38 -16.28 -5.68 -4.73
N LYS A 39 -15.64 -6.82 -5.01
CA LYS A 39 -16.18 -7.80 -5.97
C LYS A 39 -17.40 -8.52 -5.41
N LYS A 40 -17.42 -8.83 -4.10
CA LYS A 40 -18.60 -9.40 -3.43
C LYS A 40 -19.78 -8.44 -3.47
N ASP A 41 -19.58 -7.16 -3.19
CA ASP A 41 -20.64 -6.15 -3.26
C ASP A 41 -21.21 -6.06 -4.69
N LYS A 42 -20.31 -6.04 -5.70
CA LYS A 42 -20.76 -6.05 -7.10
C LYS A 42 -21.51 -7.34 -7.48
N LEU A 43 -21.02 -8.50 -7.04
CA LEU A 43 -21.70 -9.77 -7.26
C LEU A 43 -23.08 -9.77 -6.62
N HIS A 44 -23.20 -9.25 -5.41
CA HIS A 44 -24.45 -9.13 -4.68
C HIS A 44 -25.50 -8.34 -5.48
N LEU A 45 -25.14 -7.19 -6.06
CA LEU A 45 -26.02 -6.41 -6.94
C LEU A 45 -26.42 -7.18 -8.19
N LEU A 46 -25.47 -7.87 -8.84
CA LEU A 46 -25.75 -8.65 -10.06
C LEU A 46 -26.62 -9.86 -9.78
N LEU A 47 -26.55 -10.46 -8.60
CA LEU A 47 -27.44 -11.55 -8.21
C LEU A 47 -28.89 -11.08 -8.03
N GLY A 48 -29.09 -9.90 -7.43
CA GLY A 48 -30.40 -9.26 -7.37
C GLY A 48 -30.96 -8.99 -8.77
N LEU A 49 -30.14 -8.40 -9.63
CA LEU A 49 -30.50 -8.17 -11.03
C LEU A 49 -30.87 -9.48 -11.76
N LYS A 50 -30.09 -10.55 -11.57
CA LYS A 50 -30.38 -11.87 -12.20
C LYS A 50 -31.76 -12.40 -11.80
N ARG A 51 -32.18 -12.24 -10.53
CA ARG A 51 -33.51 -12.65 -10.08
C ARG A 51 -34.64 -11.91 -10.81
N ILE A 52 -34.48 -10.62 -10.99
CA ILE A 52 -35.48 -9.79 -11.68
C ILE A 52 -35.48 -10.06 -13.19
N LEU A 53 -34.31 -10.27 -13.82
CA LEU A 53 -34.21 -10.60 -15.24
C LEU A 53 -34.85 -11.95 -15.60
N LEU A 54 -35.03 -12.86 -14.64
CA LEU A 54 -35.76 -14.10 -14.86
C LEU A 54 -37.26 -13.89 -15.03
N ASP A 55 -37.82 -12.82 -14.45
CA ASP A 55 -39.25 -12.49 -14.52
C ASP A 55 -39.44 -10.98 -14.61
N ILE A 56 -39.05 -10.43 -15.75
CA ILE A 56 -39.12 -8.98 -16.02
C ILE A 56 -40.56 -8.50 -16.06
N ASP A 57 -41.48 -9.28 -16.61
CA ASP A 57 -42.89 -8.90 -16.74
C ASP A 57 -43.52 -8.66 -15.37
N LYS A 58 -43.18 -9.52 -14.39
CA LYS A 58 -43.59 -9.33 -13.00
C LYS A 58 -43.02 -8.05 -12.41
N ALA A 59 -41.76 -7.73 -12.68
CA ALA A 59 -41.14 -6.50 -12.18
C ALA A 59 -41.84 -5.25 -12.75
N ILE A 60 -42.13 -5.26 -14.04
CA ILE A 60 -42.85 -4.16 -14.71
C ILE A 60 -44.29 -4.05 -14.16
N ALA A 61 -44.98 -5.16 -13.91
CA ALA A 61 -46.31 -5.17 -13.32
C ALA A 61 -46.30 -4.51 -11.93
N ILE A 62 -45.38 -4.94 -11.05
CA ILE A 62 -45.22 -4.36 -9.69
C ILE A 62 -45.00 -2.84 -9.78
N ILE A 63 -44.10 -2.37 -10.63
CA ILE A 63 -43.81 -0.94 -10.77
C ILE A 63 -45.02 -0.16 -11.29
N ARG A 64 -45.81 -0.73 -12.21
CA ARG A 64 -46.98 -0.10 -12.79
C ARG A 64 -48.19 -0.05 -11.84
N GLU A 65 -48.33 -1.03 -10.99
CA GLU A 65 -49.41 -1.16 -10.01
C GLU A 65 -49.15 -0.34 -8.73
N THR A 66 -47.90 0.09 -8.52
CA THR A 66 -47.51 0.92 -7.35
C THR A 66 -47.97 2.38 -7.61
N GLU A 67 -48.71 2.96 -6.70
CA GLU A 67 -49.23 4.32 -6.82
C GLU A 67 -48.19 5.37 -6.41
N GLU A 68 -47.40 5.11 -5.35
CA GLU A 68 -46.42 6.03 -4.84
C GLU A 68 -44.97 5.57 -5.18
N GLU A 69 -44.13 6.52 -5.61
CA GLU A 69 -42.70 6.26 -5.95
C GLU A 69 -41.94 5.65 -4.76
N ALA A 70 -42.25 6.08 -3.53
CA ALA A 70 -41.60 5.58 -2.32
C ALA A 70 -41.86 4.08 -2.04
N GLU A 71 -42.97 3.54 -2.53
CA GLU A 71 -43.37 2.14 -2.33
C GLU A 71 -42.79 1.18 -3.37
N VAL A 72 -42.22 1.69 -4.46
CA VAL A 72 -41.63 0.85 -5.52
C VAL A 72 -40.53 -0.07 -4.99
N ILE A 73 -39.63 0.47 -4.20
CA ILE A 73 -38.52 -0.30 -3.63
C ILE A 73 -39.01 -1.40 -2.67
N PRO A 74 -39.87 -1.10 -1.65
CA PRO A 74 -40.44 -2.12 -0.80
C PRO A 74 -41.21 -3.20 -1.56
N ASN A 75 -41.99 -2.83 -2.56
CA ASN A 75 -42.78 -3.78 -3.35
C ASN A 75 -41.89 -4.72 -4.18
N LEU A 76 -40.80 -4.22 -4.76
CA LEU A 76 -39.80 -5.04 -5.44
C LEU A 76 -39.07 -5.99 -4.48
N MET A 77 -38.75 -5.52 -3.28
CA MET A 77 -38.12 -6.35 -2.23
C MET A 77 -39.02 -7.54 -1.87
N ILE A 78 -40.29 -7.30 -1.63
CA ILE A 78 -41.27 -8.34 -1.29
C ILE A 78 -41.49 -9.29 -2.48
N GLY A 79 -41.69 -8.73 -3.67
CA GLY A 79 -42.03 -9.47 -4.88
C GLY A 79 -40.94 -10.47 -5.36
N PHE A 80 -39.65 -10.13 -5.14
CA PHE A 80 -38.51 -10.91 -5.60
C PHE A 80 -37.64 -11.48 -4.47
N GLY A 81 -37.90 -11.13 -3.22
CA GLY A 81 -37.07 -11.54 -2.07
C GLY A 81 -35.63 -11.01 -2.16
N ILE A 82 -35.49 -9.77 -2.59
CA ILE A 82 -34.21 -9.04 -2.71
C ILE A 82 -34.11 -8.00 -1.59
N ASP A 83 -32.90 -7.55 -1.29
CA ASP A 83 -32.69 -6.49 -0.32
C ASP A 83 -32.84 -5.08 -0.94
N GLN A 84 -32.84 -4.06 -0.09
CA GLN A 84 -33.03 -2.68 -0.49
C GLN A 84 -31.99 -2.22 -1.51
N VAL A 85 -30.72 -2.54 -1.29
CA VAL A 85 -29.59 -2.10 -2.17
C VAL A 85 -29.71 -2.73 -3.56
N GLN A 86 -30.16 -3.98 -3.61
CA GLN A 86 -30.43 -4.67 -4.88
C GLN A 86 -31.64 -4.07 -5.59
N ALA A 87 -32.72 -3.76 -4.85
CA ALA A 87 -33.93 -3.18 -5.40
C ALA A 87 -33.66 -1.77 -5.97
N GLU A 88 -32.95 -0.92 -5.26
CA GLU A 88 -32.50 0.40 -5.72
C GLU A 88 -31.66 0.29 -7.00
N TYR A 89 -30.66 -0.59 -7.01
CA TYR A 89 -29.81 -0.81 -8.19
C TYR A 89 -30.62 -1.22 -9.42
N VAL A 90 -31.65 -2.04 -9.24
CA VAL A 90 -32.50 -2.49 -10.35
C VAL A 90 -33.46 -1.41 -10.81
N ALA A 91 -34.06 -0.65 -9.89
CA ALA A 91 -34.95 0.45 -10.22
C ALA A 91 -34.26 1.55 -11.07
N GLU A 92 -32.97 1.74 -10.90
CA GLU A 92 -32.17 2.69 -11.69
C GLU A 92 -31.82 2.21 -13.10
N ILE A 93 -32.11 0.93 -13.44
CA ILE A 93 -31.76 0.39 -14.75
C ILE A 93 -32.64 1.00 -15.85
N LYS A 94 -31.99 1.57 -16.84
CA LYS A 94 -32.68 2.14 -17.99
C LYS A 94 -33.33 1.04 -18.83
N LEU A 95 -34.59 1.20 -19.22
CA LEU A 95 -35.34 0.25 -20.06
C LEU A 95 -34.59 -0.19 -21.32
N ARG A 96 -33.84 0.72 -21.96
CA ARG A 96 -33.02 0.37 -23.14
C ARG A 96 -31.95 -0.71 -22.87
N ASN A 97 -31.58 -0.91 -21.61
CA ASN A 97 -30.56 -1.89 -21.21
C ASN A 97 -31.16 -3.27 -20.94
N ILE A 98 -32.50 -3.42 -21.03
CA ILE A 98 -33.20 -4.69 -20.82
C ILE A 98 -33.32 -5.41 -22.16
N ASN A 99 -32.19 -5.69 -22.81
CA ASN A 99 -32.17 -6.49 -24.04
C ASN A 99 -31.43 -7.81 -23.80
N LYS A 100 -31.63 -8.79 -24.71
CA LYS A 100 -31.01 -10.12 -24.60
C LYS A 100 -29.48 -10.06 -24.49
N GLU A 101 -28.87 -9.16 -25.23
CA GLU A 101 -27.39 -8.99 -25.22
C GLU A 101 -26.89 -8.50 -23.86
N TYR A 102 -27.57 -7.53 -23.26
CA TYR A 102 -27.25 -7.02 -21.94
C TYR A 102 -27.40 -8.08 -20.86
N ILE A 103 -28.49 -8.86 -20.92
CA ILE A 103 -28.77 -9.96 -20.00
C ILE A 103 -27.63 -11.00 -20.07
N LEU A 104 -27.27 -11.45 -21.29
CA LEU A 104 -26.19 -12.41 -21.47
C LEU A 104 -24.85 -11.90 -20.94
N LYS A 105 -24.52 -10.64 -21.22
CA LYS A 105 -23.31 -10.00 -20.67
C LYS A 105 -23.29 -10.00 -19.13
N ARG A 106 -24.42 -9.70 -18.49
CA ARG A 106 -24.50 -9.67 -17.03
C ARG A 106 -24.42 -11.05 -16.41
N VAL A 107 -25.01 -12.06 -17.05
CA VAL A 107 -24.86 -13.46 -16.61
C VAL A 107 -23.41 -13.90 -16.71
N GLN A 108 -22.74 -13.65 -17.83
CA GLN A 108 -21.32 -13.94 -18.02
C GLN A 108 -20.45 -13.21 -16.99
N GLU A 109 -20.71 -11.93 -16.77
CA GLU A 109 -19.99 -11.13 -15.76
C GLU A 109 -20.17 -11.70 -14.35
N THR A 110 -21.33 -12.22 -14.02
CA THR A 110 -21.61 -12.86 -12.72
C THR A 110 -20.76 -14.12 -12.54
N GLU A 111 -20.68 -14.97 -13.57
CA GLU A 111 -19.87 -16.20 -13.54
C GLU A 111 -18.37 -15.88 -13.42
N ASP A 112 -17.88 -14.89 -14.15
CA ASP A 112 -16.50 -14.48 -14.11
C ASP A 112 -16.13 -13.88 -12.74
N LEU A 113 -17.00 -13.04 -12.18
CA LEU A 113 -16.83 -12.51 -10.82
C LEU A 113 -16.82 -13.62 -9.76
N GLN A 114 -17.64 -14.66 -9.88
CA GLN A 114 -17.62 -15.78 -8.96
C GLN A 114 -16.28 -16.52 -9.00
N LYS A 115 -15.71 -16.75 -10.19
CA LYS A 115 -14.38 -17.35 -10.34
C LYS A 115 -13.28 -16.50 -9.74
N GLU A 116 -13.32 -15.17 -9.99
CA GLU A 116 -12.35 -14.23 -9.44
C GLU A 116 -12.43 -14.13 -7.92
N ILE A 117 -13.64 -14.15 -7.34
CA ILE A 117 -13.84 -14.17 -5.89
C ILE A 117 -13.24 -15.45 -5.29
N ALA A 118 -13.52 -16.60 -5.88
CA ALA A 118 -12.95 -17.87 -5.43
C ALA A 118 -11.41 -17.87 -5.48
N ASP A 119 -10.80 -17.29 -6.51
CA ASP A 119 -9.34 -17.18 -6.61
C ASP A 119 -8.74 -16.21 -5.57
N LEU A 120 -9.43 -15.11 -5.29
CA LEU A 120 -9.00 -14.16 -4.24
C LEU A 120 -9.14 -14.76 -2.84
N GLU A 121 -10.21 -15.51 -2.58
CA GLU A 121 -10.41 -16.24 -1.32
C GLU A 121 -9.32 -17.31 -1.12
N ASP A 122 -9.00 -18.07 -2.15
CA ASP A 122 -7.89 -19.03 -2.12
C ASP A 122 -6.54 -18.36 -1.90
N THR A 123 -6.35 -17.16 -2.46
CA THR A 123 -5.15 -16.35 -2.25
C THR A 123 -5.01 -15.89 -0.80
N LEU A 124 -6.12 -15.53 -0.14
CA LEU A 124 -6.10 -15.14 1.28
C LEU A 124 -5.81 -16.32 2.22
N GLN A 125 -6.30 -17.52 1.85
CA GLN A 125 -6.10 -18.73 2.64
C GLN A 125 -4.68 -19.28 2.53
N LYS A 126 -4.00 -19.10 1.38
CA LYS A 126 -2.69 -19.69 1.09
C LYS A 126 -1.55 -18.66 1.19
N PRO A 127 -0.75 -18.65 2.27
CA PRO A 127 0.39 -17.72 2.42
C PRO A 127 1.40 -17.79 1.26
N ALA A 128 1.52 -18.97 0.63
CA ALA A 128 2.40 -19.16 -0.52
C ALA A 128 2.00 -18.29 -1.73
N ARG A 129 0.69 -18.11 -1.96
CA ARG A 129 0.18 -17.23 -3.04
C ARG A 129 0.51 -15.75 -2.77
N ILE A 130 0.38 -15.30 -1.52
CA ILE A 130 0.74 -13.93 -1.12
C ILE A 130 2.24 -13.70 -1.35
N ARG A 131 3.10 -14.67 -0.97
CA ARG A 131 4.54 -14.59 -1.25
C ARG A 131 4.84 -14.50 -2.74
N LYS A 132 4.14 -15.29 -3.57
CA LYS A 132 4.31 -15.25 -5.03
C LYS A 132 3.96 -13.86 -5.60
N ILE A 133 2.92 -13.22 -5.09
CA ILE A 133 2.55 -11.85 -5.49
C ILE A 133 3.68 -10.88 -5.13
N ILE A 134 4.20 -10.95 -3.89
CA ILE A 134 5.29 -10.07 -3.43
C ILE A 134 6.55 -10.27 -4.29
N VAL A 135 6.93 -11.52 -4.57
CA VAL A 135 8.07 -11.84 -5.44
C VAL A 135 7.90 -11.26 -6.85
N GLY A 136 6.70 -11.44 -7.43
CA GLY A 136 6.41 -10.89 -8.76
C GLY A 136 6.50 -9.35 -8.80
N GLU A 137 6.03 -8.67 -7.76
CA GLU A 137 6.15 -7.21 -7.65
C GLU A 137 7.63 -6.78 -7.51
N LEU A 138 8.42 -7.49 -6.70
CA LEU A 138 9.85 -7.22 -6.55
C LEU A 138 10.63 -7.47 -7.84
N GLU A 139 10.27 -8.49 -8.61
CA GLU A 139 10.88 -8.75 -9.92
C GLU A 139 10.59 -7.63 -10.92
N GLN A 140 9.39 -7.07 -10.90
CA GLN A 140 9.06 -5.90 -11.73
C GLN A 140 9.89 -4.68 -11.33
N VAL A 141 10.04 -4.42 -10.03
CA VAL A 141 10.89 -3.35 -9.50
C VAL A 141 12.35 -3.58 -9.91
N ARG A 142 12.83 -4.82 -9.78
CA ARG A 142 14.18 -5.19 -10.19
C ARG A 142 14.41 -4.92 -11.68
N LYS A 143 13.50 -5.33 -12.56
CA LYS A 143 13.63 -5.10 -14.01
C LYS A 143 13.70 -3.60 -14.35
N LYS A 144 12.98 -2.76 -13.61
CA LYS A 144 12.91 -1.32 -13.88
C LYS A 144 14.07 -0.52 -13.29
N TYR A 145 14.58 -0.93 -12.13
CA TYR A 145 15.49 -0.11 -11.32
C TYR A 145 16.81 -0.80 -10.98
N ALA A 146 17.07 -2.02 -11.47
CA ALA A 146 18.32 -2.69 -11.18
C ALA A 146 19.50 -1.92 -11.81
N VAL A 147 20.46 -1.61 -10.98
CA VAL A 147 21.72 -0.98 -11.37
C VAL A 147 22.86 -1.94 -10.97
N PRO A 148 23.92 -2.07 -11.79
CA PRO A 148 25.06 -2.89 -11.41
C PRO A 148 25.68 -2.39 -10.10
N ARG A 149 26.19 -3.32 -9.29
CA ARG A 149 26.86 -3.00 -8.04
C ARG A 149 28.05 -2.10 -8.30
N ARG A 150 28.20 -1.05 -7.52
CA ARG A 150 29.38 -0.17 -7.52
C ARG A 150 30.37 -0.57 -6.43
N THR A 151 29.97 -1.44 -5.49
CA THR A 151 30.80 -1.92 -4.39
C THR A 151 31.68 -3.05 -4.89
N GLU A 152 32.96 -2.90 -4.72
CA GLU A 152 33.98 -3.91 -4.98
C GLU A 152 34.21 -4.73 -3.71
N ILE A 153 34.45 -6.03 -3.86
CA ILE A 153 34.79 -6.91 -2.75
C ILE A 153 36.30 -7.02 -2.72
N LEU A 154 36.93 -6.39 -1.73
CA LEU A 154 38.37 -6.55 -1.46
C LEU A 154 38.55 -7.74 -0.51
N TYR A 155 39.40 -8.67 -0.89
CA TYR A 155 39.76 -9.78 -0.02
C TYR A 155 40.86 -9.34 0.95
N GLY A 156 40.94 -9.96 2.15
CA GLY A 156 41.85 -9.54 3.21
C GLY A 156 43.34 -9.50 2.84
N HIS A 157 43.75 -10.26 1.79
CA HIS A 157 45.08 -10.21 1.22
C HIS A 157 45.33 -9.04 0.25
N GLU A 158 44.27 -8.37 -0.20
CA GLU A 158 44.34 -7.21 -1.11
C GLU A 158 44.23 -5.89 -0.32
N VAL A 159 43.91 -5.97 0.99
CA VAL A 159 43.84 -4.79 1.84
C VAL A 159 45.26 -4.54 2.36
N GLU A 160 45.81 -3.37 2.00
CA GLU A 160 47.04 -2.90 2.62
C GLU A 160 46.86 -2.81 4.13
N GLU A 161 47.80 -3.44 4.91
CA GLU A 161 47.77 -3.31 6.37
C GLU A 161 47.88 -1.81 6.71
N TYR A 162 46.90 -1.31 7.47
CA TYR A 162 46.95 0.05 7.99
C TYR A 162 48.15 0.14 8.95
N VAL A 163 49.25 0.73 8.47
CA VAL A 163 50.37 1.14 9.31
C VAL A 163 49.94 2.42 9.97
N GLU A 164 49.66 2.36 11.25
CA GLU A 164 49.40 3.53 12.07
C GLU A 164 50.64 4.41 12.04
N ASP A 165 50.54 5.57 11.38
CA ASP A 165 51.65 6.52 11.37
C ASP A 165 51.73 7.10 12.78
N ASP A 166 52.58 6.52 13.61
CA ASP A 166 52.70 6.76 15.06
C ASP A 166 53.16 8.20 15.41
N GLN A 167 53.40 9.03 14.42
CA GLN A 167 53.78 10.42 14.66
C GLN A 167 52.80 11.38 13.95
N PRO A 168 51.82 11.94 14.70
CA PRO A 168 51.05 13.04 14.16
C PRO A 168 51.98 14.15 13.74
N GLU A 169 51.86 14.61 12.49
CA GLU A 169 52.62 15.73 11.95
C GLU A 169 52.61 16.90 12.95
N ASP A 170 53.80 17.45 13.25
CA ASP A 170 53.90 18.66 14.08
C ASP A 170 53.27 19.82 13.34
N TYR A 171 52.23 20.37 13.92
CA TYR A 171 51.57 21.57 13.38
C TYR A 171 51.41 22.65 14.46
N PRO A 172 51.50 23.91 14.10
CA PRO A 172 51.33 25.03 15.04
C PRO A 172 49.89 25.02 15.61
N VAL A 173 49.79 25.15 16.91
CA VAL A 173 48.51 25.17 17.62
C VAL A 173 48.49 26.37 18.60
N THR A 174 47.33 26.92 18.80
CA THR A 174 47.08 27.89 19.87
C THR A 174 46.32 27.20 20.99
N VAL A 175 46.89 27.26 22.18
CA VAL A 175 46.34 26.66 23.39
C VAL A 175 45.71 27.74 24.25
N PHE A 176 44.45 27.49 24.64
CA PHE A 176 43.73 28.35 25.57
C PHE A 176 43.49 27.60 26.87
N LEU A 177 43.87 28.27 27.99
CA LEU A 177 43.58 27.77 29.34
C LEU A 177 42.70 28.82 30.03
N SER A 178 41.49 28.41 30.42
CA SER A 178 40.60 29.33 31.14
C SER A 178 41.01 29.41 32.63
N ARG A 179 40.56 30.46 33.31
CA ARG A 179 40.79 30.66 34.75
C ARG A 179 40.12 29.58 35.60
N GLU A 180 39.14 28.88 35.03
CA GLU A 180 38.38 27.81 35.66
C GLU A 180 38.97 26.41 35.35
N GLY A 181 40.12 26.36 34.66
CA GLY A 181 40.81 25.11 34.37
C GLY A 181 40.38 24.40 33.07
N TYR A 182 39.55 25.02 32.21
CA TYR A 182 39.23 24.43 30.92
C TYR A 182 40.39 24.63 29.93
N PHE A 183 40.74 23.55 29.25
CA PHE A 183 41.81 23.50 28.26
C PHE A 183 41.23 23.29 26.86
N LYS A 184 41.63 24.14 25.87
CA LYS A 184 41.23 24.03 24.47
C LYS A 184 42.42 24.19 23.55
N LYS A 185 42.60 23.24 22.61
CA LYS A 185 43.58 23.29 21.54
C LYS A 185 42.89 23.72 20.25
N ILE A 186 43.42 24.72 19.54
CA ILE A 186 42.85 25.23 18.29
C ILE A 186 43.97 25.38 17.26
N THR A 187 43.74 24.99 16.01
CA THR A 187 44.66 25.28 14.91
C THR A 187 44.51 26.69 14.45
N PRO A 188 45.58 27.36 13.95
CA PRO A 188 45.52 28.75 13.46
C PRO A 188 44.47 29.00 12.39
N LYS A 189 44.22 27.97 11.52
CA LYS A 189 43.17 28.02 10.49
C LYS A 189 41.75 28.04 11.06
N SER A 190 41.55 27.45 12.23
CA SER A 190 40.23 27.44 12.89
C SER A 190 39.86 28.83 13.46
N CYS A 191 40.83 29.63 13.81
CA CYS A 191 40.60 30.99 14.30
C CYS A 191 40.12 31.94 13.19
N LEU A 192 40.50 31.69 11.94
CA LEU A 192 40.11 32.51 10.79
C LEU A 192 38.67 32.31 10.33
N LEU A 193 38.05 31.19 10.69
CA LEU A 193 36.64 30.88 10.35
C LEU A 193 35.61 31.59 11.27
N TYR A 194 36.07 32.23 12.39
CA TYR A 194 35.23 32.91 13.37
C TYR A 194 35.32 34.44 13.33
N THR A 195 35.77 35.02 12.22
CA THR A 195 35.89 36.47 12.06
C THR A 195 34.66 37.15 11.46
N SER A 196 33.54 36.43 11.28
CA SER A 196 32.27 37.09 11.00
C SER A 196 31.68 37.59 12.34
N PRO A 197 31.35 38.86 12.47
CA PRO A 197 30.73 39.39 13.70
C PRO A 197 29.41 38.65 13.96
N SER A 198 29.23 38.24 15.21
CA SER A 198 27.98 37.67 15.66
C SER A 198 26.85 38.68 15.51
N PRO A 199 25.63 38.31 15.10
CA PRO A 199 24.48 39.20 15.08
C PRO A 199 24.11 39.83 16.44
N ARG A 200 24.84 39.48 17.51
CA ARG A 200 24.67 40.03 18.86
C ARG A 200 25.64 41.18 19.20
N ASP A 201 26.55 41.50 18.30
CA ASP A 201 27.56 42.56 18.48
C ASP A 201 27.23 43.86 17.71
N ILE A 202 25.94 44.00 17.29
CA ILE A 202 25.37 45.22 16.68
C ILE A 202 24.32 45.79 17.61
#